data_528315364b863900b9d872f8defc4996
#
_entry.id   528315364b863900b9d872f8defc4996
#
_cell.length_a   1.000
_cell.length_b   1.000
_cell.length_c   1.000
_cell.angle_alpha   90.00
_cell.angle_beta   90.00
_cell.angle_gamma   90.00
#
_symmetry.space_group_name_H-M   'P 1'
#
loop_
_entity.id
_entity.type
_entity.pdbx_description
1 polymer ?
#
loop_
_entity_poly.entity_id
_entity_poly.type
_entity_poly.pdbx_seq_one_letter_code
_entity_poly.pdbx_strand_id
1 'polypeptide(L)'
;MATSTQTMPGPKAQALIERDAAVISPSYTRGYPLVIARGEGTTLWDVDGNQYIDFTTGIAVNATGHAHPAVVKAIQDQAAQFIHMSGTDFYYRPQIEMAERLASVAPFDDDAMVFFGNSGAEAVEAAVKLARYYTGRSQFIAFLHSFHGRTLGALSFTASKKIQREGFFPLLPGVTHVPYPDPYHPILNETGFADQGEAVLDYIENEILKTKIPANEVAAILVEPIQGEGGYVVPPDGFLPGLRELCDQHGMLLICDEVQTGMGRTGKWWASEHWDAQPDIITTAKGVASGMPLGAIIARREIMSDWAPGAHASTFGGNPVSCAAGIATFDLLKDGLIANAAAMGDYMMGQLTEMQARHPSIGQVRGKGLMIGVEFVLDRDTHQRAPELRNAVADYAFEENLLLLGCGVNAMRLIPALNVKQNEIDDALLIFEHSIARAEEEYL
;
A
#
# COMPACT_ATOMS: atom_id res chain seq x y z
N MET A 1 18.68 8.05 -28.75
CA MET A 1 18.29 9.36 -28.18
C MET A 1 19.51 10.00 -27.57
N ALA A 2 19.71 11.32 -27.67
CA ALA A 2 20.93 11.96 -27.17
C ALA A 2 20.93 11.88 -25.64
N THR A 3 21.88 11.19 -25.06
CA THR A 3 22.16 11.20 -23.61
C THR A 3 22.58 12.60 -23.22
N SER A 4 21.65 13.36 -22.66
CA SER A 4 21.94 14.64 -22.03
C SER A 4 22.74 14.32 -20.77
N THR A 5 24.02 14.66 -20.75
CA THR A 5 24.85 14.70 -19.53
C THR A 5 24.43 15.89 -18.66
N GLN A 6 23.16 15.97 -18.31
CA GLN A 6 22.64 17.03 -17.47
C GLN A 6 22.97 16.70 -16.02
N THR A 7 23.73 17.58 -15.36
CA THR A 7 23.99 17.50 -13.92
C THR A 7 22.67 17.55 -13.16
N MET A 8 22.34 16.48 -12.44
CA MET A 8 21.16 16.41 -11.56
C MET A 8 21.57 16.78 -10.11
N PRO A 9 20.81 17.59 -9.40
CA PRO A 9 19.63 18.34 -9.85
C PRO A 9 19.97 19.51 -10.78
N GLY A 10 19.04 19.90 -11.65
CA GLY A 10 19.18 21.10 -12.46
C GLY A 10 19.14 22.40 -11.62
N PRO A 11 19.48 23.56 -12.20
CA PRO A 11 19.68 24.80 -11.44
C PRO A 11 18.42 25.32 -10.72
N LYS A 12 17.22 25.11 -11.31
CA LYS A 12 15.96 25.52 -10.65
C LYS A 12 15.61 24.55 -9.52
N ALA A 13 15.82 23.25 -9.73
CA ALA A 13 15.61 22.25 -8.71
C ALA A 13 16.56 22.47 -7.53
N GLN A 14 17.86 22.72 -7.77
CA GLN A 14 18.84 23.01 -6.74
C GLN A 14 18.40 24.17 -5.83
N ALA A 15 17.98 25.30 -6.40
CA ALA A 15 17.54 26.47 -5.64
C ALA A 15 16.29 26.18 -4.77
N LEU A 16 15.39 25.31 -5.23
CA LEU A 16 14.20 24.89 -4.46
C LEU A 16 14.54 23.91 -3.37
N ILE A 17 15.46 22.95 -3.62
CA ILE A 17 15.96 22.00 -2.62
C ILE A 17 16.66 22.73 -1.46
N GLU A 18 17.48 23.76 -1.75
CA GLU A 18 18.10 24.58 -0.71
C GLU A 18 17.06 25.31 0.16
N ARG A 19 15.97 25.80 -0.44
CA ARG A 19 14.85 26.41 0.28
C ARG A 19 14.04 25.39 1.09
N ASP A 20 13.82 24.18 0.56
CA ASP A 20 13.17 23.06 1.28
C ASP A 20 13.96 22.73 2.55
N ALA A 21 15.27 22.56 2.43
CA ALA A 21 16.16 22.23 3.54
C ALA A 21 16.17 23.30 4.66
N ALA A 22 15.85 24.55 4.33
CA ALA A 22 15.82 25.64 5.31
C ALA A 22 14.53 25.66 6.16
N VAL A 23 13.41 25.08 5.69
CA VAL A 23 12.09 25.26 6.31
C VAL A 23 11.26 23.98 6.47
N ILE A 24 11.60 22.91 5.77
CA ILE A 24 10.88 21.63 5.86
C ILE A 24 11.63 20.68 6.79
N SER A 25 10.90 19.93 7.59
CA SER A 25 11.46 18.96 8.52
C SER A 25 12.34 17.91 7.81
N PRO A 26 13.55 17.63 8.32
CA PRO A 26 14.44 16.61 7.75
C PRO A 26 13.93 15.16 7.93
N SER A 27 12.76 14.97 8.56
CA SER A 27 12.12 13.66 8.67
C SER A 27 11.63 13.10 7.32
N TYR A 28 11.46 13.96 6.31
CA TYR A 28 11.21 13.54 4.93
C TYR A 28 12.52 13.10 4.27
N THR A 29 12.58 11.86 3.77
CA THR A 29 13.83 11.24 3.26
C THR A 29 14.34 11.84 1.95
N ARG A 30 13.46 12.42 1.11
CA ARG A 30 13.82 13.02 -0.20
C ARG A 30 14.74 12.11 -1.02
N GLY A 31 14.26 10.92 -1.41
CA GLY A 31 15.05 9.89 -2.11
C GLY A 31 15.60 10.33 -3.49
N TYR A 32 14.99 11.35 -4.13
CA TYR A 32 15.40 11.87 -5.42
C TYR A 32 15.65 13.37 -5.35
N PRO A 33 16.73 13.91 -5.98
CA PRO A 33 16.98 15.34 -6.09
C PRO A 33 16.11 15.96 -7.20
N LEU A 34 14.81 15.75 -7.13
CA LEU A 34 13.84 16.05 -8.17
C LEU A 34 12.73 16.96 -7.62
N VAL A 35 12.45 18.06 -8.30
CA VAL A 35 11.36 18.97 -7.96
C VAL A 35 10.29 18.91 -9.04
N ILE A 36 9.15 18.29 -8.74
CA ILE A 36 8.06 18.07 -9.68
C ILE A 36 7.35 19.39 -9.99
N ALA A 37 7.14 19.68 -11.27
CA ALA A 37 6.38 20.83 -11.76
C ALA A 37 4.98 20.46 -12.24
N ARG A 38 4.82 19.35 -12.92
CA ARG A 38 3.53 18.84 -13.43
C ARG A 38 3.57 17.34 -13.69
N GLY A 39 2.39 16.75 -13.84
CA GLY A 39 2.24 15.34 -14.23
C GLY A 39 1.04 15.11 -15.11
N GLU A 40 1.08 14.07 -15.97
CA GLU A 40 0.00 13.63 -16.81
C GLU A 40 0.10 12.12 -17.04
N GLY A 41 -0.94 11.36 -16.70
CA GLY A 41 -0.91 9.89 -16.80
C GLY A 41 0.24 9.29 -15.98
N THR A 42 1.16 8.59 -16.66
CA THR A 42 2.37 7.99 -16.09
C THR A 42 3.61 8.89 -16.21
N THR A 43 3.46 10.10 -16.72
CA THR A 43 4.58 11.01 -17.00
C THR A 43 4.64 12.17 -16.01
N LEU A 44 5.84 12.47 -15.53
CA LEU A 44 6.15 13.65 -14.71
C LEU A 44 7.14 14.56 -15.43
N TRP A 45 7.06 15.85 -15.13
CA TRP A 45 8.06 16.83 -15.53
C TRP A 45 8.55 17.59 -14.31
N ASP A 46 9.87 17.79 -14.25
CA ASP A 46 10.48 18.60 -13.24
C ASP A 46 10.46 20.10 -13.59
N VAL A 47 10.92 20.93 -12.65
CA VAL A 47 10.99 22.38 -12.83
C VAL A 47 12.05 22.83 -13.83
N ASP A 48 13.01 21.98 -14.17
CA ASP A 48 14.04 22.21 -15.18
C ASP A 48 13.62 21.76 -16.58
N GLY A 49 12.47 21.05 -16.69
CA GLY A 49 11.84 20.63 -17.95
C GLY A 49 12.16 19.20 -18.35
N ASN A 50 12.82 18.42 -17.52
CA ASN A 50 13.08 17.00 -17.78
C ASN A 50 11.81 16.19 -17.60
N GLN A 51 11.68 15.14 -18.41
CA GLN A 51 10.53 14.21 -18.40
C GLN A 51 10.95 12.89 -17.81
N TYR A 52 10.07 12.30 -16.96
CA TYR A 52 10.27 11.03 -16.28
C TYR A 52 9.06 10.13 -16.45
N ILE A 53 9.31 8.81 -16.54
CA ILE A 53 8.30 7.78 -16.43
C ILE A 53 8.11 7.48 -14.93
N ASP A 54 6.90 7.57 -14.41
CA ASP A 54 6.60 7.35 -12.99
C ASP A 54 6.01 5.96 -12.75
N PHE A 55 6.83 5.06 -12.21
CA PHE A 55 6.41 3.76 -11.70
C PHE A 55 6.35 3.72 -10.17
N THR A 56 6.20 4.91 -9.54
CA THR A 56 6.01 5.06 -8.08
C THR A 56 4.60 5.47 -7.70
N THR A 57 3.94 6.25 -8.58
CA THR A 57 2.59 6.84 -8.38
C THR A 57 2.39 7.50 -7.01
N GLY A 58 3.48 8.12 -6.45
CA GLY A 58 3.43 8.70 -5.11
C GLY A 58 3.19 7.64 -4.02
N ILE A 59 3.78 6.46 -4.16
CA ILE A 59 3.61 5.27 -3.30
C ILE A 59 2.19 4.68 -3.43
N ALA A 60 1.80 4.28 -4.65
CA ALA A 60 0.50 3.68 -4.99
C ALA A 60 -0.71 4.59 -4.72
N VAL A 61 -0.54 5.92 -4.79
CA VAL A 61 -1.61 6.90 -4.51
C VAL A 61 -2.35 7.32 -5.78
N ASN A 62 -1.63 7.70 -6.84
CA ASN A 62 -2.20 8.22 -8.08
C ASN A 62 -2.76 7.09 -8.96
N ALA A 63 -3.82 6.41 -8.49
CA ALA A 63 -4.40 5.25 -9.15
C ALA A 63 -4.86 5.55 -10.59
N THR A 64 -5.45 6.74 -10.83
CA THR A 64 -5.94 7.15 -12.14
C THR A 64 -4.87 7.80 -13.04
N GLY A 65 -3.62 7.87 -12.56
CA GLY A 65 -2.55 8.67 -13.18
C GLY A 65 -2.60 10.14 -12.76
N HIS A 66 -1.51 10.84 -13.05
CA HIS A 66 -1.38 12.25 -12.71
C HIS A 66 -2.40 13.11 -13.45
N ALA A 67 -3.01 14.05 -12.73
CA ALA A 67 -3.91 15.08 -13.25
C ALA A 67 -5.03 14.53 -14.16
N HIS A 68 -5.62 13.37 -13.83
CA HIS A 68 -6.70 12.78 -14.64
C HIS A 68 -7.86 13.79 -14.81
N PRO A 69 -8.30 14.10 -16.07
CA PRO A 69 -9.25 15.18 -16.32
C PRO A 69 -10.58 15.06 -15.55
N ALA A 70 -11.13 13.84 -15.40
CA ALA A 70 -12.37 13.61 -14.65
C ALA A 70 -12.20 13.90 -13.15
N VAL A 71 -11.08 13.50 -12.56
CA VAL A 71 -10.77 13.75 -11.15
C VAL A 71 -10.54 15.25 -10.91
N VAL A 72 -9.74 15.88 -11.76
CA VAL A 72 -9.49 17.35 -11.69
C VAL A 72 -10.81 18.12 -11.80
N LYS A 73 -11.68 17.75 -12.76
CA LYS A 73 -12.98 18.40 -12.92
C LYS A 73 -13.87 18.23 -11.69
N ALA A 74 -13.95 17.04 -11.12
CA ALA A 74 -14.74 16.78 -9.91
C ALA A 74 -14.26 17.63 -8.72
N ILE A 75 -12.93 17.77 -8.55
CA ILE A 75 -12.31 18.64 -7.54
C ILE A 75 -12.73 20.10 -7.76
N GLN A 76 -12.59 20.61 -8.99
CA GLN A 76 -12.92 22.00 -9.34
C GLN A 76 -14.39 22.31 -9.13
N ASP A 77 -15.29 21.43 -9.60
CA ASP A 77 -16.73 21.61 -9.49
C ASP A 77 -17.18 21.65 -8.03
N GLN A 78 -16.65 20.74 -7.21
CA GLN A 78 -16.98 20.70 -5.77
C GLN A 78 -16.37 21.88 -5.02
N ALA A 79 -15.12 22.25 -5.30
CA ALA A 79 -14.47 23.38 -4.66
C ALA A 79 -15.19 24.72 -4.96
N ALA A 80 -15.80 24.84 -6.13
CA ALA A 80 -16.61 26.00 -6.50
C ALA A 80 -17.96 26.09 -5.74
N GLN A 81 -18.45 24.96 -5.19
CA GLN A 81 -19.68 24.94 -4.38
C GLN A 81 -19.38 25.22 -2.90
N PHE A 82 -18.60 24.37 -2.29
CA PHE A 82 -18.04 24.54 -0.93
C PHE A 82 -16.88 23.57 -0.72
N ILE A 83 -15.89 23.98 0.09
CA ILE A 83 -14.64 23.24 0.31
C ILE A 83 -14.75 22.34 1.52
N HIS A 84 -15.41 22.81 2.58
CA HIS A 84 -15.48 22.09 3.85
C HIS A 84 -16.77 22.41 4.61
N MET A 85 -17.30 21.38 5.26
CA MET A 85 -18.26 21.44 6.34
C MET A 85 -18.05 20.21 7.21
N SER A 86 -18.18 20.35 8.54
CA SER A 86 -17.98 19.24 9.46
C SER A 86 -19.05 18.15 9.27
N GLY A 87 -18.64 16.96 8.81
CA GLY A 87 -19.51 15.79 8.72
C GLY A 87 -19.97 15.27 10.10
N THR A 88 -19.37 15.75 11.18
CA THR A 88 -19.80 15.45 12.56
C THR A 88 -21.15 16.11 12.88
N ASP A 89 -21.41 17.28 12.29
CA ASP A 89 -22.55 18.11 12.63
C ASP A 89 -23.54 18.30 11.48
N PHE A 90 -23.11 18.08 10.23
CA PHE A 90 -23.88 18.37 9.03
C PHE A 90 -23.81 17.24 8.02
N TYR A 91 -24.90 17.07 7.26
CA TYR A 91 -24.94 16.15 6.13
C TYR A 91 -24.56 16.86 4.84
N TYR A 92 -23.86 16.18 3.96
CA TYR A 92 -23.59 16.65 2.60
C TYR A 92 -23.47 15.50 1.61
N ARG A 93 -23.94 15.76 0.41
CA ARG A 93 -24.13 14.75 -0.64
C ARG A 93 -22.85 13.98 -1.02
N PRO A 94 -21.68 14.62 -1.25
CA PRO A 94 -20.49 13.88 -1.65
C PRO A 94 -20.04 12.80 -0.64
N GLN A 95 -20.18 13.04 0.67
CA GLN A 95 -19.82 12.05 1.69
C GLN A 95 -20.75 10.84 1.62
N ILE A 96 -22.06 11.08 1.47
CA ILE A 96 -23.06 10.01 1.38
C ILE A 96 -22.83 9.16 0.13
N GLU A 97 -22.70 9.79 -1.03
CA GLU A 97 -22.48 9.09 -2.30
C GLU A 97 -21.16 8.30 -2.34
N MET A 98 -20.10 8.81 -1.69
CA MET A 98 -18.84 8.08 -1.58
C MET A 98 -18.97 6.88 -0.64
N ALA A 99 -19.70 7.02 0.48
CA ALA A 99 -19.97 5.92 1.40
C ALA A 99 -20.79 4.80 0.72
N GLU A 100 -21.83 5.17 -0.02
CA GLU A 100 -22.65 4.21 -0.80
C GLU A 100 -21.78 3.40 -1.80
N ARG A 101 -20.86 4.07 -2.51
CA ARG A 101 -19.95 3.39 -3.44
C ARG A 101 -19.01 2.43 -2.74
N LEU A 102 -18.37 2.85 -1.66
CA LEU A 102 -17.46 1.98 -0.89
C LEU A 102 -18.21 0.80 -0.29
N ALA A 103 -19.40 1.03 0.27
CA ALA A 103 -20.23 -0.04 0.82
C ALA A 103 -20.66 -1.04 -0.26
N SER A 104 -20.94 -0.57 -1.50
CA SER A 104 -21.39 -1.44 -2.59
C SER A 104 -20.35 -2.43 -3.12
N VAL A 105 -19.09 -2.27 -2.74
CA VAL A 105 -17.97 -3.14 -3.14
C VAL A 105 -17.25 -3.77 -1.94
N ALA A 106 -17.89 -3.77 -0.78
CA ALA A 106 -17.37 -4.45 0.40
C ALA A 106 -17.21 -5.96 0.13
N PRO A 107 -16.10 -6.60 0.51
CA PRO A 107 -15.83 -8.01 0.17
C PRO A 107 -16.43 -8.99 1.21
N PHE A 108 -17.63 -8.72 1.64
CA PHE A 108 -18.42 -9.58 2.54
C PHE A 108 -19.90 -9.46 2.21
N ASP A 109 -20.66 -10.52 2.53
CA ASP A 109 -22.06 -10.67 2.12
C ASP A 109 -23.05 -9.81 2.92
N ASP A 110 -22.62 -9.23 4.06
CA ASP A 110 -23.46 -8.42 4.92
C ASP A 110 -23.51 -6.96 4.46
N ASP A 111 -24.53 -6.23 4.91
CA ASP A 111 -24.59 -4.79 4.75
C ASP A 111 -23.36 -4.11 5.35
N ALA A 112 -22.79 -3.17 4.61
CA ALA A 112 -21.62 -2.39 5.02
C ALA A 112 -21.97 -0.98 5.49
N MET A 113 -21.14 -0.45 6.40
CA MET A 113 -21.09 0.96 6.76
C MET A 113 -19.67 1.50 6.63
N VAL A 114 -19.55 2.82 6.44
CA VAL A 114 -18.28 3.51 6.20
C VAL A 114 -18.07 4.62 7.22
N PHE A 115 -16.87 4.67 7.79
CA PHE A 115 -16.38 5.84 8.51
C PHE A 115 -15.21 6.45 7.76
N PHE A 116 -15.16 7.79 7.66
CA PHE A 116 -14.13 8.51 6.93
C PHE A 116 -13.10 9.17 7.87
N GLY A 117 -11.82 9.03 7.50
CA GLY A 117 -10.69 9.82 7.94
C GLY A 117 -10.01 10.52 6.76
N ASN A 118 -8.74 10.92 6.93
CA ASN A 118 -7.97 11.66 5.92
C ASN A 118 -6.75 10.88 5.41
N SER A 119 -6.41 9.78 6.05
CA SER A 119 -5.20 9.00 5.77
C SER A 119 -5.38 7.52 6.13
N GLY A 120 -4.44 6.67 5.64
CA GLY A 120 -4.38 5.27 6.04
C GLY A 120 -4.11 5.09 7.55
N ALA A 121 -3.27 5.95 8.13
CA ALA A 121 -3.01 5.90 9.58
C ALA A 121 -4.30 6.16 10.39
N GLU A 122 -5.10 7.17 10.00
CA GLU A 122 -6.39 7.43 10.66
C GLU A 122 -7.40 6.28 10.42
N ALA A 123 -7.39 5.65 9.26
CA ALA A 123 -8.21 4.48 8.99
C ALA A 123 -7.83 3.31 9.92
N VAL A 124 -6.53 3.04 10.09
CA VAL A 124 -6.04 2.00 11.02
C VAL A 124 -6.42 2.34 12.47
N GLU A 125 -6.23 3.60 12.91
CA GLU A 125 -6.67 4.06 14.25
C GLU A 125 -8.18 3.84 14.47
N ALA A 126 -8.99 4.14 13.46
CA ALA A 126 -10.43 3.93 13.52
C ALA A 126 -10.78 2.43 13.60
N ALA A 127 -10.15 1.58 12.78
CA ALA A 127 -10.36 0.13 12.79
C ALA A 127 -10.00 -0.51 14.14
N VAL A 128 -8.86 -0.13 14.71
CA VAL A 128 -8.40 -0.60 16.03
C VAL A 128 -9.35 -0.14 17.15
N LYS A 129 -9.80 1.11 17.10
CA LYS A 129 -10.78 1.63 18.08
C LYS A 129 -12.12 0.93 17.96
N LEU A 130 -12.61 0.69 16.73
CA LEU A 130 -13.85 -0.02 16.47
C LEU A 130 -13.79 -1.45 16.99
N ALA A 131 -12.71 -2.18 16.67
CA ALA A 131 -12.51 -3.54 17.13
C ALA A 131 -12.52 -3.64 18.67
N ARG A 132 -11.82 -2.73 19.37
CA ARG A 132 -11.84 -2.67 20.82
C ARG A 132 -13.23 -2.36 21.39
N TYR A 133 -13.92 -1.42 20.77
CA TYR A 133 -15.23 -0.97 21.24
C TYR A 133 -16.26 -2.08 21.11
N TYR A 134 -16.32 -2.73 19.95
CA TYR A 134 -17.26 -3.80 19.66
C TYR A 134 -17.02 -5.07 20.48
N THR A 135 -15.75 -5.52 20.54
CA THR A 135 -15.41 -6.79 21.22
C THR A 135 -15.25 -6.66 22.73
N GLY A 136 -15.02 -5.44 23.25
CA GLY A 136 -14.60 -5.21 24.64
C GLY A 136 -13.22 -5.77 24.99
N ARG A 137 -12.46 -6.25 24.00
CA ARG A 137 -11.13 -6.88 24.16
C ARG A 137 -10.01 -5.87 23.87
N SER A 138 -8.80 -6.10 24.39
CA SER A 138 -7.71 -5.11 24.34
C SER A 138 -6.47 -5.52 23.57
N GLN A 139 -6.31 -6.82 23.31
CA GLN A 139 -5.12 -7.37 22.64
C GLN A 139 -5.31 -7.45 21.12
N PHE A 140 -4.21 -7.39 20.39
CA PHE A 140 -4.16 -7.50 18.93
C PHE A 140 -2.99 -8.39 18.50
N ILE A 141 -3.15 -9.04 17.37
CA ILE A 141 -2.07 -9.70 16.63
C ILE A 141 -1.80 -8.88 15.37
N ALA A 142 -0.53 -8.59 15.10
CA ALA A 142 -0.04 -7.94 13.88
C ALA A 142 1.18 -8.69 13.36
N PHE A 143 1.71 -8.29 12.21
CA PHE A 143 2.78 -9.03 11.57
C PHE A 143 4.10 -8.23 11.52
N LEU A 144 5.22 -8.94 11.61
CA LEU A 144 6.54 -8.37 11.33
C LEU A 144 6.59 -7.90 9.86
N HIS A 145 7.41 -6.89 9.59
CA HIS A 145 7.56 -6.23 8.29
C HIS A 145 6.34 -5.46 7.78
N SER A 146 5.22 -5.42 8.51
CA SER A 146 4.01 -4.67 8.15
C SER A 146 4.16 -3.16 8.35
N PHE A 147 3.42 -2.39 7.55
CA PHE A 147 3.34 -0.94 7.67
C PHE A 147 1.88 -0.48 7.72
N HIS A 148 1.47 0.08 8.86
CA HIS A 148 0.09 0.49 9.12
C HIS A 148 -0.07 1.99 9.40
N GLY A 149 1.01 2.75 9.41
CA GLY A 149 1.00 4.20 9.64
C GLY A 149 2.04 4.68 10.65
N ARG A 150 2.04 5.99 10.90
CA ARG A 150 3.04 6.68 11.74
C ARG A 150 2.45 7.45 12.92
N THR A 151 1.14 7.46 13.15
CA THR A 151 0.55 7.89 14.43
C THR A 151 0.93 6.88 15.52
N LEU A 152 1.01 7.27 16.78
CA LEU A 152 1.50 6.36 17.82
C LEU A 152 0.69 5.07 17.94
N GLY A 153 -0.64 5.12 17.74
CA GLY A 153 -1.47 3.91 17.70
C GLY A 153 -1.18 3.04 16.48
N ALA A 154 -1.23 3.60 15.26
CA ALA A 154 -0.92 2.85 14.03
C ALA A 154 0.55 2.38 14.00
N LEU A 155 1.49 3.18 14.55
CA LEU A 155 2.91 2.81 14.69
C LEU A 155 3.10 1.59 15.59
N SER A 156 2.19 1.36 16.53
CA SER A 156 2.24 0.17 17.40
C SER A 156 2.10 -1.13 16.61
N PHE A 157 1.39 -1.10 15.49
CA PHE A 157 1.19 -2.21 14.56
C PHE A 157 2.26 -2.26 13.46
N THR A 158 2.90 -1.12 13.13
CA THR A 158 3.97 -1.03 12.13
C THR A 158 5.26 -1.67 12.65
N ALA A 159 5.84 -2.60 11.89
CA ALA A 159 7.10 -3.26 12.18
C ALA A 159 8.00 -3.45 10.95
N SER A 160 7.85 -2.60 9.92
CA SER A 160 8.57 -2.71 8.65
C SER A 160 10.03 -2.30 8.74
N LYS A 161 10.35 -1.25 9.49
CA LYS A 161 11.73 -0.74 9.64
C LYS A 161 12.00 -0.19 11.05
N LYS A 162 13.18 -0.49 11.60
CA LYS A 162 13.61 0.00 12.92
C LYS A 162 13.52 1.53 13.04
N ILE A 163 13.99 2.26 12.04
CA ILE A 163 14.03 3.73 12.02
C ILE A 163 12.64 4.38 12.20
N GLN A 164 11.56 3.68 11.86
CA GLN A 164 10.21 4.21 11.99
C GLN A 164 9.69 4.18 13.43
N ARG A 165 10.28 3.34 14.30
CA ARG A 165 9.88 3.11 15.69
C ARG A 165 10.87 3.64 16.72
N GLU A 166 12.13 3.78 16.34
CA GLU A 166 13.22 4.18 17.22
C GLU A 166 12.98 5.58 17.79
N GLY A 167 13.04 5.71 19.11
CA GLY A 167 12.82 6.96 19.84
C GLY A 167 11.36 7.26 20.19
N PHE A 168 10.39 6.41 19.77
CA PHE A 168 8.96 6.67 20.02
C PHE A 168 8.33 5.75 21.08
N PHE A 169 9.13 4.93 21.75
CA PHE A 169 8.63 4.08 22.84
C PHE A 169 8.35 4.89 24.13
N PRO A 170 7.33 4.51 24.94
CA PRO A 170 6.43 3.37 24.76
C PRO A 170 5.33 3.60 23.73
N LEU A 171 5.05 2.58 22.91
CA LEU A 171 3.93 2.56 21.97
C LEU A 171 2.64 2.06 22.67
N LEU A 172 1.53 2.00 21.95
CA LEU A 172 0.26 1.46 22.46
C LEU A 172 0.47 0.01 22.92
N PRO A 173 0.14 -0.33 24.20
CA PRO A 173 0.26 -1.70 24.68
C PRO A 173 -0.81 -2.62 24.08
N GLY A 174 -0.55 -3.92 24.11
CA GLY A 174 -1.51 -4.95 23.69
C GLY A 174 -1.37 -5.36 22.22
N VAL A 175 -0.25 -5.06 21.55
CA VAL A 175 0.04 -5.52 20.18
C VAL A 175 1.14 -6.57 20.23
N THR A 176 0.83 -7.77 19.75
CA THR A 176 1.80 -8.86 19.57
C THR A 176 2.10 -9.04 18.09
N HIS A 177 3.37 -8.92 17.72
CA HIS A 177 3.82 -9.18 16.37
C HIS A 177 4.24 -10.65 16.20
N VAL A 178 3.77 -11.25 15.10
CA VAL A 178 4.11 -12.60 14.66
C VAL A 178 4.77 -12.56 13.28
N PRO A 179 5.49 -13.59 12.84
CA PRO A 179 6.00 -13.67 11.48
C PRO A 179 4.88 -13.52 10.45
N TYR A 180 5.18 -12.84 9.32
CA TYR A 180 4.35 -12.91 8.12
C TYR A 180 4.87 -14.04 7.23
N PRO A 181 4.02 -14.87 6.61
CA PRO A 181 4.50 -16.00 5.81
C PRO A 181 5.12 -15.51 4.49
N ASP A 182 6.45 -15.56 4.43
CA ASP A 182 7.23 -15.27 3.24
C ASP A 182 7.75 -16.58 2.64
N PRO A 183 7.21 -17.03 1.48
CA PRO A 183 7.67 -18.29 0.87
C PRO A 183 9.11 -18.27 0.39
N TYR A 184 9.64 -17.08 0.08
CA TYR A 184 11.00 -16.94 -0.43
C TYR A 184 12.04 -16.81 0.67
N HIS A 185 11.66 -16.21 1.81
CA HIS A 185 12.50 -16.11 3.01
C HIS A 185 11.77 -16.66 4.24
N PRO A 186 11.64 -17.99 4.34
CA PRO A 186 10.91 -18.64 5.41
C PRO A 186 11.53 -18.28 6.77
N ILE A 187 10.71 -17.84 7.73
CA ILE A 187 11.12 -17.49 9.08
C ILE A 187 10.92 -18.67 10.03
N LEU A 188 9.84 -19.42 9.83
CA LEU A 188 9.51 -20.61 10.64
C LEU A 188 9.98 -21.89 9.94
N ASN A 189 10.29 -22.90 10.76
CA ASN A 189 10.59 -24.22 10.24
C ASN A 189 9.29 -24.84 9.67
N GLU A 190 9.31 -25.26 8.42
CA GLU A 190 8.17 -25.86 7.72
C GLU A 190 8.06 -27.39 7.92
N THR A 191 8.91 -28.00 8.75
CA THR A 191 8.86 -29.45 8.97
C THR A 191 7.51 -29.86 9.55
N GLY A 192 6.70 -30.58 8.77
CA GLY A 192 5.38 -31.01 9.14
C GLY A 192 4.24 -30.11 8.67
N PHE A 193 4.54 -29.01 7.98
CA PHE A 193 3.56 -28.09 7.39
C PHE A 193 3.65 -28.11 5.87
N ALA A 194 2.60 -27.71 5.19
CA ALA A 194 2.56 -27.64 3.73
C ALA A 194 3.38 -26.45 3.21
N ASP A 195 3.33 -25.32 3.92
CA ASP A 195 4.04 -24.08 3.58
C ASP A 195 4.16 -23.13 4.79
N GLN A 196 4.75 -21.94 4.57
CA GLN A 196 4.89 -20.91 5.61
C GLN A 196 3.56 -20.39 6.13
N GLY A 197 2.49 -20.41 5.32
CA GLY A 197 1.15 -19.99 5.74
C GLY A 197 0.62 -20.89 6.86
N GLU A 198 0.66 -22.21 6.66
CA GLU A 198 0.24 -23.19 7.65
C GLU A 198 1.11 -23.12 8.91
N ALA A 199 2.44 -22.99 8.74
CA ALA A 199 3.37 -22.86 9.87
C ALA A 199 3.10 -21.61 10.73
N VAL A 200 2.75 -20.47 10.12
CA VAL A 200 2.41 -19.24 10.84
C VAL A 200 1.06 -19.35 11.54
N LEU A 201 0.08 -19.96 10.91
CA LEU A 201 -1.24 -20.21 11.52
C LEU A 201 -1.10 -21.10 12.77
N ASP A 202 -0.35 -22.21 12.66
CA ASP A 202 -0.04 -23.08 13.80
C ASP A 202 0.70 -22.33 14.91
N TYR A 203 1.69 -21.51 14.55
CA TYR A 203 2.41 -20.67 15.51
C TYR A 203 1.50 -19.70 16.26
N ILE A 204 0.55 -19.07 15.57
CA ILE A 204 -0.44 -18.20 16.22
C ILE A 204 -1.30 -19.02 17.18
N GLU A 205 -1.89 -20.13 16.71
CA GLU A 205 -2.86 -20.88 17.48
C GLU A 205 -2.20 -21.66 18.64
N ASN A 206 -1.09 -22.34 18.37
CA ASN A 206 -0.51 -23.28 19.30
C ASN A 206 0.60 -22.70 20.17
N GLU A 207 1.22 -21.60 19.77
CA GLU A 207 2.23 -20.94 20.60
C GLU A 207 1.69 -19.62 21.19
N ILE A 208 1.22 -18.67 20.36
CA ILE A 208 0.85 -17.33 20.85
C ILE A 208 -0.42 -17.36 21.70
N LEU A 209 -1.50 -17.98 21.21
CA LEU A 209 -2.78 -18.01 21.92
C LEU A 209 -2.79 -18.93 23.14
N LYS A 210 -1.88 -19.92 23.22
CA LYS A 210 -1.77 -20.84 24.35
C LYS A 210 -0.78 -20.38 25.43
N THR A 211 0.22 -19.54 25.07
CA THR A 211 1.30 -19.22 26.00
C THR A 211 1.40 -17.75 26.35
N LYS A 212 1.07 -16.84 25.42
CA LYS A 212 1.35 -15.41 25.56
C LYS A 212 0.11 -14.56 25.80
N ILE A 213 -0.94 -14.74 25.00
CA ILE A 213 -2.19 -13.99 25.09
C ILE A 213 -3.38 -14.92 24.96
N PRO A 214 -4.32 -14.93 25.92
CA PRO A 214 -5.54 -15.72 25.79
C PRO A 214 -6.37 -15.25 24.60
N ALA A 215 -6.89 -16.17 23.80
CA ALA A 215 -7.68 -15.83 22.61
C ALA A 215 -8.89 -14.94 22.90
N ASN A 216 -9.53 -15.10 24.07
CA ASN A 216 -10.66 -14.28 24.50
C ASN A 216 -10.29 -12.84 24.90
N GLU A 217 -9.02 -12.47 24.94
CA GLU A 217 -8.53 -11.11 25.13
C GLU A 217 -8.18 -10.42 23.79
N VAL A 218 -8.09 -11.19 22.69
CA VAL A 218 -7.72 -10.66 21.37
C VAL A 218 -8.94 -10.09 20.67
N ALA A 219 -8.92 -8.76 20.43
CA ALA A 219 -9.95 -8.04 19.71
C ALA A 219 -9.92 -8.37 18.21
N ALA A 220 -8.73 -8.32 17.61
CA ALA A 220 -8.57 -8.53 16.18
C ALA A 220 -7.15 -8.98 15.78
N ILE A 221 -7.08 -9.57 14.60
CA ILE A 221 -5.85 -9.73 13.81
C ILE A 221 -5.85 -8.65 12.73
N LEU A 222 -4.77 -7.85 12.64
CA LEU A 222 -4.57 -6.84 11.59
C LEU A 222 -3.51 -7.33 10.62
N VAL A 223 -3.87 -7.44 9.33
CA VAL A 223 -3.00 -7.99 8.28
C VAL A 223 -3.08 -7.16 6.99
N GLU A 224 -1.95 -6.97 6.32
CA GLU A 224 -1.90 -6.57 4.91
C GLU A 224 -2.11 -7.84 4.06
N PRO A 225 -3.11 -7.92 3.15
CA PRO A 225 -3.29 -9.11 2.29
C PRO A 225 -2.06 -9.44 1.43
N ILE A 226 -1.35 -8.41 0.99
CA ILE A 226 0.00 -8.47 0.42
C ILE A 226 0.81 -7.41 1.16
N GLN A 227 1.94 -7.78 1.75
CA GLN A 227 2.77 -6.77 2.44
C GLN A 227 3.30 -5.73 1.46
N GLY A 228 3.05 -4.45 1.73
CA GLY A 228 3.51 -3.34 0.90
C GLY A 228 4.97 -2.96 1.19
N GLU A 229 5.19 -2.21 2.24
CA GLU A 229 6.52 -1.71 2.63
C GLU A 229 7.49 -2.85 3.01
N GLY A 230 6.96 -3.98 3.45
CA GLY A 230 7.73 -5.18 3.81
C GLY A 230 8.41 -5.87 2.64
N GLY A 231 8.04 -5.59 1.39
CA GLY A 231 8.70 -6.17 0.22
C GLY A 231 7.78 -6.73 -0.86
N TYR A 232 6.52 -6.35 -0.90
CA TYR A 232 5.50 -6.90 -1.82
C TYR A 232 5.37 -8.41 -1.69
N VAL A 233 5.42 -8.88 -0.43
CA VAL A 233 5.32 -10.32 -0.13
C VAL A 233 3.89 -10.79 -0.31
N VAL A 234 3.70 -11.74 -1.21
CA VAL A 234 2.42 -12.42 -1.45
C VAL A 234 2.42 -13.68 -0.58
N PRO A 235 1.43 -13.85 0.31
CA PRO A 235 1.39 -15.02 1.19
C PRO A 235 0.94 -16.28 0.42
N PRO A 236 1.19 -17.48 0.96
CA PRO A 236 0.58 -18.72 0.46
C PRO A 236 -0.94 -18.66 0.44
N ASP A 237 -1.56 -19.35 -0.51
CA ASP A 237 -3.00 -19.26 -0.78
C ASP A 237 -3.89 -19.65 0.42
N GLY A 238 -3.43 -20.56 1.29
CA GLY A 238 -4.15 -20.98 2.50
C GLY A 238 -4.11 -19.99 3.67
N PHE A 239 -3.25 -18.98 3.62
CA PHE A 239 -2.97 -18.14 4.80
C PHE A 239 -4.14 -17.23 5.20
N LEU A 240 -4.68 -16.42 4.27
CA LEU A 240 -5.78 -15.51 4.60
C LEU A 240 -7.09 -16.24 4.94
N PRO A 241 -7.51 -17.30 4.21
CA PRO A 241 -8.59 -18.16 4.65
C PRO A 241 -8.38 -18.76 6.04
N GLY A 242 -7.17 -19.25 6.33
CA GLY A 242 -6.83 -19.79 7.65
C GLY A 242 -6.89 -18.74 8.77
N LEU A 243 -6.50 -17.47 8.49
CA LEU A 243 -6.71 -16.37 9.45
C LEU A 243 -8.21 -16.11 9.70
N ARG A 244 -9.04 -16.20 8.66
CA ARG A 244 -10.50 -16.06 8.80
C ARG A 244 -11.07 -17.17 9.69
N GLU A 245 -10.72 -18.41 9.41
CA GLU A 245 -11.14 -19.55 10.23
C GLU A 245 -10.69 -19.42 11.69
N LEU A 246 -9.45 -19.02 11.93
CA LEU A 246 -8.91 -18.79 13.27
C LEU A 246 -9.68 -17.67 14.00
N CYS A 247 -10.00 -16.57 13.31
CA CYS A 247 -10.81 -15.49 13.86
C CYS A 247 -12.20 -15.95 14.22
N ASP A 248 -12.86 -16.71 13.37
CA ASP A 248 -14.21 -17.25 13.61
C ASP A 248 -14.23 -18.21 14.81
N GLN A 249 -13.24 -19.11 14.89
CA GLN A 249 -13.11 -20.08 15.97
C GLN A 249 -13.01 -19.40 17.35
N HIS A 250 -12.30 -18.29 17.43
CA HIS A 250 -12.01 -17.60 18.71
C HIS A 250 -12.85 -16.32 18.93
N GLY A 251 -13.74 -15.98 17.99
CA GLY A 251 -14.55 -14.76 18.04
C GLY A 251 -13.70 -13.50 18.02
N MET A 252 -12.58 -13.51 17.28
CA MET A 252 -11.74 -12.35 16.97
C MET A 252 -12.20 -11.70 15.67
N LEU A 253 -11.93 -10.41 15.47
CA LEU A 253 -12.16 -9.76 14.18
C LEU A 253 -10.95 -9.91 13.27
N LEU A 254 -11.20 -10.04 11.96
CA LEU A 254 -10.18 -9.95 10.92
C LEU A 254 -10.22 -8.54 10.31
N ILE A 255 -9.12 -7.80 10.42
CA ILE A 255 -8.94 -6.49 9.81
C ILE A 255 -7.95 -6.63 8.66
N CYS A 256 -8.39 -6.38 7.42
CA CYS A 256 -7.50 -6.29 6.27
C CYS A 256 -7.10 -4.83 6.01
N ASP A 257 -5.79 -4.56 6.07
CA ASP A 257 -5.24 -3.28 5.66
C ASP A 257 -5.05 -3.26 4.14
N GLU A 258 -6.04 -2.71 3.47
CA GLU A 258 -6.10 -2.55 2.01
C GLU A 258 -5.67 -1.13 1.56
N VAL A 259 -4.97 -0.40 2.41
CA VAL A 259 -4.51 0.97 2.10
C VAL A 259 -3.61 1.00 0.87
N GLN A 260 -2.79 -0.02 0.63
CA GLN A 260 -1.95 -0.10 -0.56
C GLN A 260 -2.47 -1.11 -1.60
N THR A 261 -3.09 -2.17 -1.18
CA THR A 261 -3.51 -3.31 -2.00
C THR A 261 -4.88 -3.13 -2.65
N GLY A 262 -5.74 -2.32 -2.02
CA GLY A 262 -7.12 -2.10 -2.47
C GLY A 262 -7.27 -1.13 -3.64
N MET A 263 -8.51 -0.78 -3.91
CA MET A 263 -8.91 0.19 -4.95
C MET A 263 -8.36 -0.15 -6.34
N GLY A 264 -8.50 -1.42 -6.73
CA GLY A 264 -8.14 -1.88 -8.07
C GLY A 264 -6.67 -2.23 -8.30
N ARG A 265 -5.78 -1.93 -7.36
CA ARG A 265 -4.33 -2.08 -7.52
C ARG A 265 -3.90 -3.49 -7.94
N THR A 266 -4.54 -4.51 -7.37
CA THR A 266 -4.22 -5.92 -7.64
C THR A 266 -5.09 -6.56 -8.73
N GLY A 267 -5.89 -5.76 -9.48
CA GLY A 267 -6.81 -6.26 -10.49
C GLY A 267 -8.18 -6.70 -9.95
N LYS A 268 -8.43 -6.49 -8.66
CA LYS A 268 -9.72 -6.62 -7.98
C LYS A 268 -9.99 -5.38 -7.14
N TRP A 269 -11.21 -5.15 -6.65
CA TRP A 269 -11.49 -4.03 -5.75
C TRP A 269 -10.59 -4.09 -4.51
N TRP A 270 -10.50 -5.27 -3.91
CA TRP A 270 -9.72 -5.58 -2.71
C TRP A 270 -8.82 -6.78 -2.94
N ALA A 271 -7.61 -6.75 -2.41
CA ALA A 271 -6.70 -7.88 -2.56
C ALA A 271 -7.19 -9.13 -1.82
N SER A 272 -7.90 -8.98 -0.72
CA SER A 272 -8.52 -10.08 0.04
C SER A 272 -9.45 -10.96 -0.80
N GLU A 273 -10.05 -10.42 -1.87
CA GLU A 273 -10.89 -11.16 -2.82
C GLU A 273 -10.12 -12.23 -3.63
N HIS A 274 -8.77 -12.14 -3.71
CA HIS A 274 -7.96 -13.17 -4.39
C HIS A 274 -8.00 -14.51 -3.66
N TRP A 275 -8.30 -14.50 -2.36
CA TRP A 275 -8.33 -15.66 -1.48
C TRP A 275 -9.70 -15.92 -0.87
N ASP A 276 -10.74 -15.22 -1.32
CA ASP A 276 -12.09 -15.27 -0.74
C ASP A 276 -12.09 -15.08 0.80
N ALA A 277 -11.13 -14.32 1.29
CA ALA A 277 -11.02 -14.01 2.70
C ALA A 277 -11.92 -12.80 3.00
N GLN A 278 -13.06 -13.07 3.64
CA GLN A 278 -14.04 -12.05 4.02
C GLN A 278 -13.64 -11.39 5.35
N PRO A 279 -12.99 -10.21 5.35
CA PRO A 279 -12.65 -9.52 6.61
C PRO A 279 -13.90 -8.93 7.26
N ASP A 280 -13.81 -8.61 8.55
CA ASP A 280 -14.85 -7.89 9.27
C ASP A 280 -14.72 -6.38 9.08
N ILE A 281 -13.49 -5.90 8.90
CA ILE A 281 -13.15 -4.49 8.70
C ILE A 281 -12.06 -4.39 7.63
N ILE A 282 -12.23 -3.43 6.71
CA ILE A 282 -11.20 -3.02 5.75
C ILE A 282 -10.75 -1.61 6.07
N THR A 283 -9.43 -1.34 6.00
CA THR A 283 -8.90 0.01 5.95
C THR A 283 -8.51 0.38 4.52
N THR A 284 -8.85 1.57 4.07
CA THR A 284 -8.50 2.07 2.74
C THR A 284 -8.07 3.54 2.76
N ALA A 285 -7.21 3.92 1.83
CA ALA A 285 -6.76 5.28 1.57
C ALA A 285 -6.08 5.35 0.19
N LYS A 286 -5.00 6.13 0.03
CA LYS A 286 -4.16 6.19 -1.18
C LYS A 286 -4.99 6.27 -2.47
N GLY A 287 -5.15 5.14 -3.18
CA GLY A 287 -5.87 5.04 -4.44
C GLY A 287 -7.34 5.45 -4.38
N VAL A 288 -7.94 5.55 -3.19
CA VAL A 288 -9.37 5.84 -3.02
C VAL A 288 -9.81 7.19 -3.62
N ALA A 289 -8.92 8.19 -3.61
CA ALA A 289 -9.20 9.52 -4.15
C ALA A 289 -8.07 10.06 -5.04
N SER A 290 -7.22 9.18 -5.57
CA SER A 290 -6.16 9.48 -6.57
C SER A 290 -5.35 10.75 -6.31
N GLY A 291 -4.91 10.95 -5.06
CA GLY A 291 -4.06 12.07 -4.67
C GLY A 291 -4.69 13.03 -3.65
N MET A 292 -6.03 13.08 -3.54
CA MET A 292 -6.67 13.85 -2.47
C MET A 292 -6.64 13.08 -1.14
N PRO A 293 -6.38 13.77 0.00
CA PRO A 293 -6.40 13.14 1.31
C PRO A 293 -7.78 12.57 1.63
N LEU A 294 -7.90 11.25 1.66
CA LEU A 294 -9.09 10.51 2.06
C LEU A 294 -8.63 9.15 2.59
N GLY A 295 -9.13 8.78 3.75
CA GLY A 295 -9.03 7.45 4.32
C GLY A 295 -10.40 7.00 4.80
N ALA A 296 -10.62 5.70 4.84
CA ALA A 296 -11.88 5.17 5.36
C ALA A 296 -11.68 3.78 5.97
N ILE A 297 -12.60 3.40 6.83
CA ILE A 297 -12.87 2.00 7.16
C ILE A 297 -14.24 1.62 6.61
N ILE A 298 -14.33 0.40 6.11
CA ILE A 298 -15.55 -0.27 5.69
C ILE A 298 -15.71 -1.45 6.62
N ALA A 299 -16.84 -1.55 7.32
CA ALA A 299 -17.09 -2.64 8.25
C ALA A 299 -18.50 -3.18 8.08
N ARG A 300 -18.73 -4.42 8.51
CA ARG A 300 -20.08 -4.99 8.62
C ARG A 300 -20.96 -4.06 9.45
N ARG A 301 -22.19 -3.89 9.03
CA ARG A 301 -23.14 -2.97 9.69
C ARG A 301 -23.28 -3.24 11.18
N GLU A 302 -23.35 -4.49 11.59
CA GLU A 302 -23.48 -4.88 12.99
C GLU A 302 -22.33 -4.38 13.85
N ILE A 303 -21.09 -4.41 13.32
CA ILE A 303 -19.89 -3.95 14.01
C ILE A 303 -19.86 -2.41 14.07
N MET A 304 -20.08 -1.75 12.92
CA MET A 304 -19.98 -0.31 12.81
C MET A 304 -21.10 0.40 13.60
N SER A 305 -22.31 -0.17 13.64
CA SER A 305 -23.46 0.41 14.34
C SER A 305 -23.34 0.38 15.86
N ASP A 306 -22.37 -0.38 16.40
CA ASP A 306 -22.12 -0.43 17.85
C ASP A 306 -21.54 0.89 18.38
N TRP A 307 -20.86 1.68 17.55
CA TRP A 307 -20.34 2.98 17.96
C TRP A 307 -21.46 3.94 18.38
N ALA A 308 -21.40 4.41 19.62
CA ALA A 308 -22.27 5.49 20.07
C ALA A 308 -21.90 6.81 19.38
N PRO A 309 -22.87 7.69 19.07
CA PRO A 309 -22.59 9.02 18.56
C PRO A 309 -21.55 9.77 19.40
N GLY A 310 -20.49 10.28 18.75
CA GLY A 310 -19.38 10.97 19.41
C GLY A 310 -18.25 10.08 19.92
N ALA A 311 -18.36 8.75 19.85
CA ALA A 311 -17.29 7.83 20.25
C ALA A 311 -16.01 7.99 19.41
N HIS A 312 -16.17 8.28 18.13
CA HIS A 312 -15.10 8.59 17.21
C HIS A 312 -15.55 9.58 16.14
N ALA A 313 -14.69 10.52 15.76
CA ALA A 313 -14.99 11.54 14.77
C ALA A 313 -13.70 12.12 14.17
N SER A 314 -13.84 12.82 13.05
CA SER A 314 -12.75 13.56 12.39
C SER A 314 -13.33 14.85 11.79
N THR A 315 -12.74 16.01 12.12
CA THR A 315 -13.19 17.30 11.58
C THR A 315 -13.12 17.34 10.05
N PHE A 316 -12.08 16.80 9.46
CA PHE A 316 -11.85 16.81 8.01
C PHE A 316 -12.19 15.47 7.32
N GLY A 317 -12.48 14.43 8.08
CA GLY A 317 -12.80 13.10 7.52
C GLY A 317 -14.01 13.13 6.61
N GLY A 318 -13.87 12.57 5.39
CA GLY A 318 -14.90 12.66 4.37
C GLY A 318 -15.07 14.05 3.80
N ASN A 319 -13.98 14.85 3.70
CA ASN A 319 -14.00 16.19 3.09
C ASN A 319 -14.72 16.16 1.74
N PRO A 320 -15.63 17.12 1.46
CA PRO A 320 -16.45 17.10 0.24
C PRO A 320 -15.63 17.10 -1.06
N VAL A 321 -14.51 17.82 -1.11
CA VAL A 321 -13.64 17.85 -2.30
C VAL A 321 -12.92 16.52 -2.48
N SER A 322 -12.42 15.92 -1.37
CA SER A 322 -11.81 14.59 -1.42
C SER A 322 -12.81 13.50 -1.78
N CYS A 323 -14.04 13.57 -1.27
CA CYS A 323 -15.11 12.64 -1.65
C CYS A 323 -15.50 12.78 -3.12
N ALA A 324 -15.59 14.00 -3.65
CA ALA A 324 -15.85 14.23 -5.09
C ALA A 324 -14.74 13.63 -5.97
N ALA A 325 -13.47 13.79 -5.58
CA ALA A 325 -12.35 13.11 -6.22
C ALA A 325 -12.45 11.59 -6.13
N GLY A 326 -12.82 11.07 -4.95
CA GLY A 326 -13.04 9.65 -4.70
C GLY A 326 -14.17 9.05 -5.55
N ILE A 327 -15.28 9.76 -5.70
CA ILE A 327 -16.41 9.36 -6.57
C ILE A 327 -15.94 9.24 -8.03
N ALA A 328 -15.23 10.25 -8.55
CA ALA A 328 -14.71 10.20 -9.92
C ALA A 328 -13.68 9.07 -10.09
N THR A 329 -12.84 8.84 -9.07
CA THR A 329 -11.89 7.73 -9.07
C THR A 329 -12.59 6.37 -9.08
N PHE A 330 -13.60 6.19 -8.23
CA PHE A 330 -14.41 4.97 -8.18
C PHE A 330 -15.06 4.64 -9.52
N ASP A 331 -15.68 5.64 -10.14
CA ASP A 331 -16.35 5.47 -11.42
C ASP A 331 -15.32 5.03 -12.51
N LEU A 332 -14.13 5.64 -12.57
CA LEU A 332 -13.04 5.24 -13.48
C LEU A 332 -12.52 3.82 -13.19
N LEU A 333 -12.40 3.44 -11.91
CA LEU A 333 -12.00 2.08 -11.53
C LEU A 333 -13.00 1.06 -12.05
N LYS A 334 -14.28 1.30 -11.83
CA LYS A 334 -15.39 0.46 -12.29
C LYS A 334 -15.47 0.37 -13.81
N ASP A 335 -15.22 1.50 -14.51
CA ASP A 335 -15.36 1.63 -15.96
C ASP A 335 -14.16 1.04 -16.75
N GLY A 336 -13.19 0.39 -16.08
CA GLY A 336 -12.15 -0.38 -16.77
C GLY A 336 -10.74 -0.35 -16.17
N LEU A 337 -10.42 0.55 -15.23
CA LEU A 337 -9.06 0.61 -14.69
C LEU A 337 -8.69 -0.65 -13.88
N ILE A 338 -9.66 -1.29 -13.20
CA ILE A 338 -9.43 -2.57 -12.51
C ILE A 338 -9.08 -3.66 -13.53
N ALA A 339 -9.84 -3.75 -14.62
CA ALA A 339 -9.56 -4.73 -15.67
C ALA A 339 -8.22 -4.45 -16.36
N ASN A 340 -7.87 -3.17 -16.58
CA ASN A 340 -6.56 -2.80 -17.11
C ASN A 340 -5.43 -3.18 -16.13
N ALA A 341 -5.62 -2.97 -14.82
CA ALA A 341 -4.64 -3.37 -13.81
C ALA A 341 -4.38 -4.88 -13.80
N ALA A 342 -5.41 -5.69 -14.00
CA ALA A 342 -5.26 -7.14 -14.15
C ALA A 342 -4.47 -7.48 -15.43
N ALA A 343 -4.92 -7.00 -16.60
CA ALA A 343 -4.33 -7.34 -17.88
C ALA A 343 -2.87 -6.84 -18.02
N MET A 344 -2.61 -5.58 -17.63
CA MET A 344 -1.27 -5.01 -17.68
C MET A 344 -0.35 -5.58 -16.60
N GLY A 345 -0.92 -5.99 -15.46
CA GLY A 345 -0.20 -6.71 -14.42
C GLY A 345 0.28 -8.08 -14.91
N ASP A 346 -0.59 -8.87 -15.53
CA ASP A 346 -0.22 -10.17 -16.11
C ASP A 346 0.84 -10.00 -17.22
N TYR A 347 0.68 -8.99 -18.08
CA TYR A 347 1.66 -8.66 -19.11
C TYR A 347 3.03 -8.34 -18.49
N MET A 348 3.08 -7.40 -17.54
CA MET A 348 4.32 -6.97 -16.90
C MET A 348 4.98 -8.11 -16.10
N MET A 349 4.18 -8.93 -15.42
CA MET A 349 4.68 -10.13 -14.72
C MET A 349 5.34 -11.11 -15.66
N GLY A 350 4.75 -11.35 -16.84
CA GLY A 350 5.34 -12.21 -17.89
C GLY A 350 6.71 -11.70 -18.34
N GLN A 351 6.80 -10.40 -18.68
CA GLN A 351 8.06 -9.77 -19.11
C GLN A 351 9.15 -9.82 -18.02
N LEU A 352 8.77 -9.56 -16.77
CA LEU A 352 9.71 -9.63 -15.63
C LEU A 352 10.16 -11.06 -15.33
N THR A 353 9.31 -12.06 -15.55
CA THR A 353 9.67 -13.48 -15.40
C THR A 353 10.69 -13.89 -16.49
N GLU A 354 10.52 -13.43 -17.73
CA GLU A 354 11.49 -13.62 -18.80
C GLU A 354 12.81 -12.90 -18.49
N MET A 355 12.75 -11.69 -17.95
CA MET A 355 13.92 -10.92 -17.49
C MET A 355 14.66 -11.67 -16.36
N GLN A 356 13.94 -12.26 -15.40
CA GLN A 356 14.52 -13.09 -14.34
C GLN A 356 15.36 -14.25 -14.91
N ALA A 357 14.95 -14.85 -16.01
CA ALA A 357 15.73 -15.94 -16.63
C ALA A 357 17.08 -15.46 -17.19
N ARG A 358 17.18 -14.17 -17.58
CA ARG A 358 18.41 -13.59 -18.16
C ARG A 358 19.34 -12.95 -17.12
N HIS A 359 18.80 -12.52 -15.96
CA HIS A 359 19.52 -11.75 -14.95
C HIS A 359 19.68 -12.54 -13.65
N PRO A 360 20.89 -13.00 -13.29
CA PRO A 360 21.12 -13.82 -12.09
C PRO A 360 20.83 -13.08 -10.78
N SER A 361 20.88 -11.75 -10.77
CA SER A 361 20.56 -10.93 -9.61
C SER A 361 19.07 -10.92 -9.25
N ILE A 362 18.16 -11.24 -10.17
CA ILE A 362 16.72 -11.31 -9.87
C ILE A 362 16.41 -12.64 -9.20
N GLY A 363 16.21 -12.62 -7.88
CA GLY A 363 15.88 -13.81 -7.08
C GLY A 363 14.43 -14.23 -7.24
N GLN A 364 13.49 -13.29 -7.14
CA GLN A 364 12.06 -13.55 -7.27
C GLN A 364 11.32 -12.37 -7.89
N VAL A 365 10.36 -12.68 -8.77
CA VAL A 365 9.31 -11.75 -9.23
C VAL A 365 7.99 -12.20 -8.62
N ARG A 366 7.28 -11.29 -7.95
CA ARG A 366 6.02 -11.59 -7.24
C ARG A 366 5.06 -10.42 -7.28
N GLY A 367 3.78 -10.69 -7.08
CA GLY A 367 2.76 -9.64 -7.04
C GLY A 367 1.41 -10.11 -7.58
N LYS A 368 0.45 -9.18 -7.61
CA LYS A 368 -0.86 -9.35 -8.27
C LYS A 368 -1.26 -8.03 -8.93
N GLY A 369 -1.80 -8.09 -10.14
CA GLY A 369 -2.13 -6.91 -10.93
C GLY A 369 -0.93 -5.97 -11.08
N LEU A 370 -1.13 -4.68 -10.89
CA LEU A 370 -0.07 -3.65 -10.95
C LEU A 370 0.57 -3.35 -9.57
N MET A 371 0.69 -4.35 -8.73
CA MET A 371 1.46 -4.35 -7.50
C MET A 371 2.54 -5.42 -7.60
N ILE A 372 3.68 -5.10 -8.22
CA ILE A 372 4.74 -6.07 -8.54
C ILE A 372 6.03 -5.71 -7.81
N GLY A 373 6.63 -6.71 -7.18
CA GLY A 373 7.94 -6.66 -6.54
C GLY A 373 8.96 -7.52 -7.28
N VAL A 374 10.15 -6.96 -7.50
CA VAL A 374 11.32 -7.69 -8.01
C VAL A 374 12.36 -7.72 -6.92
N GLU A 375 12.69 -8.90 -6.43
CA GLU A 375 13.65 -9.09 -5.36
C GLU A 375 15.04 -9.38 -5.91
N PHE A 376 16.05 -8.67 -5.38
CA PHE A 376 17.43 -8.80 -5.80
C PHE A 376 18.26 -9.62 -4.81
N VAL A 377 19.08 -10.53 -5.35
CA VAL A 377 19.97 -11.42 -4.60
C VAL A 377 21.38 -11.44 -5.20
N LEU A 378 22.39 -11.71 -4.39
CA LEU A 378 23.74 -11.99 -4.87
C LEU A 378 23.87 -13.44 -5.35
N ASP A 379 23.04 -14.34 -4.81
CA ASP A 379 23.06 -15.75 -5.12
C ASP A 379 21.65 -16.35 -4.96
N ARG A 380 21.16 -17.03 -5.98
CA ARG A 380 19.80 -17.58 -6.02
C ARG A 380 19.63 -18.84 -5.17
N ASP A 381 20.70 -19.62 -4.97
CA ASP A 381 20.61 -20.87 -4.23
C ASP A 381 20.55 -20.61 -2.71
N THR A 382 21.27 -19.58 -2.26
CA THR A 382 21.30 -19.17 -0.85
C THR A 382 20.31 -18.07 -0.52
N HIS A 383 19.67 -17.46 -1.52
CA HIS A 383 18.80 -16.27 -1.40
C HIS A 383 19.50 -15.09 -0.70
N GLN A 384 20.83 -14.97 -0.86
CA GLN A 384 21.59 -13.88 -0.23
C GLN A 384 21.12 -12.53 -0.75
N ARG A 385 20.56 -11.72 0.12
CA ARG A 385 19.96 -10.42 -0.22
C ARG A 385 20.99 -9.42 -0.74
N ALA A 386 20.61 -8.63 -1.77
CA ALA A 386 21.47 -7.65 -2.44
C ALA A 386 20.89 -6.22 -2.35
N PRO A 387 20.86 -5.57 -1.16
CA PRO A 387 20.30 -4.23 -0.99
C PRO A 387 21.08 -3.17 -1.74
N GLU A 388 22.41 -3.26 -1.83
CA GLU A 388 23.27 -2.31 -2.55
C GLU A 388 23.02 -2.38 -4.05
N LEU A 389 22.97 -3.58 -4.63
CA LEU A 389 22.62 -3.79 -6.04
C LEU A 389 21.22 -3.23 -6.35
N ARG A 390 20.21 -3.51 -5.48
CA ARG A 390 18.87 -2.95 -5.63
C ARG A 390 18.89 -1.41 -5.63
N ASN A 391 19.71 -0.77 -4.78
CA ASN A 391 19.82 0.68 -4.75
C ASN A 391 20.47 1.20 -6.02
N ALA A 392 21.55 0.56 -6.50
CA ALA A 392 22.20 0.92 -7.76
C ALA A 392 21.23 0.83 -8.96
N VAL A 393 20.38 -0.21 -9.02
CA VAL A 393 19.33 -0.31 -10.06
C VAL A 393 18.39 0.90 -10.01
N ALA A 394 17.98 1.37 -8.80
CA ALA A 394 17.13 2.56 -8.69
C ALA A 394 17.84 3.84 -9.17
N ASP A 395 19.11 3.99 -8.83
CA ASP A 395 19.92 5.15 -9.21
C ASP A 395 20.16 5.18 -10.73
N TYR A 396 20.49 4.04 -11.35
CA TYR A 396 20.66 3.92 -12.80
C TYR A 396 19.36 4.13 -13.57
N ALA A 397 18.24 3.60 -13.07
CA ALA A 397 16.91 3.86 -13.64
C ALA A 397 16.58 5.37 -13.61
N PHE A 398 16.92 6.06 -12.52
CA PHE A 398 16.74 7.50 -12.42
C PHE A 398 17.60 8.28 -13.41
N GLU A 399 18.85 7.89 -13.65
CA GLU A 399 19.72 8.47 -14.68
C GLU A 399 19.10 8.38 -16.09
N GLU A 400 18.30 7.34 -16.35
CA GLU A 400 17.56 7.13 -17.60
C GLU A 400 16.08 7.59 -17.53
N ASN A 401 15.74 8.42 -16.54
CA ASN A 401 14.42 9.03 -16.34
C ASN A 401 13.28 8.07 -16.00
N LEU A 402 13.55 6.95 -15.36
CA LEU A 402 12.55 6.07 -14.77
C LEU A 402 12.57 6.21 -13.24
N LEU A 403 11.40 6.53 -12.65
CA LEU A 403 11.24 6.64 -11.21
C LEU A 403 10.75 5.32 -10.62
N LEU A 404 11.54 4.77 -9.70
CA LEU A 404 11.26 3.52 -8.98
C LEU A 404 11.42 3.73 -7.49
N LEU A 405 10.84 2.86 -6.67
CA LEU A 405 11.02 2.87 -5.21
C LEU A 405 11.34 1.47 -4.69
N GLY A 406 12.35 1.38 -3.84
CA GLY A 406 12.62 0.15 -3.10
C GLY A 406 11.60 -0.10 -1.98
N CYS A 407 11.41 -1.37 -1.62
CA CYS A 407 10.67 -1.80 -0.44
C CYS A 407 11.35 -3.03 0.19
N GLY A 408 10.93 -3.41 1.40
CA GLY A 408 11.63 -4.46 2.14
C GLY A 408 13.12 -4.17 2.30
N VAL A 409 13.93 -5.21 2.29
CA VAL A 409 15.40 -5.12 2.36
C VAL A 409 16.00 -4.88 0.97
N ASN A 410 15.59 -5.67 -0.01
CA ASN A 410 16.24 -5.79 -1.32
C ASN A 410 15.25 -5.91 -2.49
N ALA A 411 13.97 -5.55 -2.30
CA ALA A 411 12.99 -5.56 -3.37
C ALA A 411 12.82 -4.18 -4.02
N MET A 412 12.59 -4.15 -5.32
CA MET A 412 12.12 -3.00 -6.09
C MET A 412 10.65 -3.17 -6.38
N ARG A 413 9.85 -2.12 -6.18
CA ARG A 413 8.42 -2.12 -6.49
C ARG A 413 8.14 -1.38 -7.80
N LEU A 414 7.35 -2.03 -8.65
CA LEU A 414 6.81 -1.45 -9.87
C LEU A 414 5.31 -1.26 -9.67
N ILE A 415 4.89 -0.01 -9.54
CA ILE A 415 3.53 0.38 -9.19
C ILE A 415 3.03 1.55 -10.05
N PRO A 416 2.99 1.39 -11.38
CA PRO A 416 2.49 2.43 -12.27
C PRO A 416 1.02 2.75 -11.99
N ALA A 417 0.52 3.84 -12.57
CA ALA A 417 -0.90 4.16 -12.55
C ALA A 417 -1.73 3.04 -13.22
N LEU A 418 -2.98 2.85 -12.78
CA LEU A 418 -3.83 1.77 -13.29
C LEU A 418 -4.28 1.97 -14.74
N ASN A 419 -4.08 3.17 -15.29
CA ASN A 419 -4.31 3.50 -16.71
C ASN A 419 -3.06 3.35 -17.57
N VAL A 420 -1.98 2.75 -17.05
CA VAL A 420 -0.75 2.49 -17.80
C VAL A 420 -1.04 1.67 -19.05
N LYS A 421 -0.35 1.97 -20.14
CA LYS A 421 -0.45 1.27 -21.43
C LYS A 421 0.72 0.33 -21.61
N GLN A 422 0.54 -0.65 -22.50
CA GLN A 422 1.58 -1.63 -22.79
C GLN A 422 2.90 -0.97 -23.25
N ASN A 423 2.84 0.00 -24.18
CA ASN A 423 4.03 0.69 -24.64
C ASN A 423 4.77 1.47 -23.54
N GLU A 424 4.04 2.01 -22.53
CA GLU A 424 4.66 2.68 -21.38
C GLU A 424 5.35 1.66 -20.46
N ILE A 425 4.79 0.44 -20.36
CA ILE A 425 5.43 -0.68 -19.65
C ILE A 425 6.69 -1.11 -20.40
N ASP A 426 6.62 -1.28 -21.73
CA ASP A 426 7.76 -1.70 -22.56
C ASP A 426 8.93 -0.71 -22.42
N ASP A 427 8.65 0.61 -22.52
CA ASP A 427 9.66 1.66 -22.36
C ASP A 427 10.29 1.63 -20.94
N ALA A 428 9.47 1.47 -19.90
CA ALA A 428 9.97 1.39 -18.53
C ALA A 428 10.79 0.13 -18.26
N LEU A 429 10.35 -1.03 -18.75
CA LEU A 429 11.06 -2.29 -18.57
C LEU A 429 12.39 -2.34 -19.36
N LEU A 430 12.48 -1.66 -20.50
CA LEU A 430 13.74 -1.52 -21.23
C LEU A 430 14.79 -0.77 -20.38
N ILE A 431 14.40 0.36 -19.78
CA ILE A 431 15.27 1.13 -18.88
C ILE A 431 15.62 0.30 -17.64
N PHE A 432 14.64 -0.40 -17.07
CA PHE A 432 14.84 -1.23 -15.89
C PHE A 432 15.83 -2.36 -16.15
N GLU A 433 15.74 -3.05 -17.30
CA GLU A 433 16.66 -4.13 -17.68
C GLU A 433 18.09 -3.61 -17.91
N HIS A 434 18.27 -2.44 -18.57
CA HIS A 434 19.58 -1.80 -18.70
C HIS A 434 20.18 -1.45 -17.32
N SER A 435 19.35 -0.95 -16.41
CA SER A 435 19.78 -0.60 -15.06
C SER A 435 20.21 -1.83 -14.26
N ILE A 436 19.53 -2.97 -14.44
CA ILE A 436 19.90 -4.25 -13.82
C ILE A 436 21.23 -4.74 -14.38
N ALA A 437 21.40 -4.79 -15.72
CA ALA A 437 22.62 -5.24 -16.34
C ALA A 437 23.84 -4.44 -15.86
N ARG A 438 23.69 -3.11 -15.77
CA ARG A 438 24.74 -2.22 -15.27
C ARG A 438 25.06 -2.45 -13.78
N ALA A 439 24.05 -2.72 -12.96
CA ALA A 439 24.25 -3.03 -11.53
C ALA A 439 24.91 -4.41 -11.36
N GLU A 440 24.57 -5.39 -12.19
CA GLU A 440 25.21 -6.71 -12.18
C GLU A 440 26.71 -6.63 -12.50
N GLU A 441 27.13 -5.81 -13.47
CA GLU A 441 28.55 -5.60 -13.80
C GLU A 441 29.36 -5.03 -12.61
N GLU A 442 28.72 -4.32 -11.68
CA GLU A 442 29.39 -3.70 -10.54
C GLU A 442 29.34 -4.58 -9.28
N TYR A 443 28.26 -5.36 -9.07
CA TYR A 443 27.99 -6.04 -7.79
C TYR A 443 28.05 -7.57 -7.85
N LEU A 444 28.08 -8.19 -9.04
CA LEU A 444 28.26 -9.63 -9.23
C LEU A 444 29.61 -9.98 -9.86
#